data_ff6c671ba53c9fc1d5a71de5a726e347
#
_entry.id   ff6c671ba53c9fc1d5a71de5a726e347
#
_cell.length_a   1.000
_cell.length_b   1.000
_cell.length_c   1.000
_cell.angle_alpha   90.00
_cell.angle_beta   90.00
_cell.angle_gamma   90.00
#
_symmetry.space_group_name_H-M   'P 1'
#
loop_
_entity.id
_entity.type
_entity.pdbx_description
1 polymer ?
#
loop_
_entity_poly.entity_id
_entity_poly.type
_entity_poly.pdbx_seq_one_letter_code
_entity_poly.pdbx_strand_id
1 'polypeptide(L)' 'MATHQTTIPIPLSLPRDEATALSELAKRVGYDDCVRLSSRFVFYTGRSECDVMWSALHMLRAALAEAGFAPR' A
#
# COMPACT_ATOMS: atom_id res chain seq x y z
N MET A 1 -9.28 24.00 -4.36
CA MET A 1 -8.13 23.76 -5.25
C MET A 1 -7.54 22.39 -4.93
N ALA A 2 -7.31 21.61 -5.96
CA ALA A 2 -6.75 20.29 -5.75
C ALA A 2 -5.30 20.40 -5.30
N THR A 3 -4.96 19.62 -4.30
CA THR A 3 -3.59 19.54 -3.81
C THR A 3 -2.87 18.47 -4.63
N HIS A 4 -1.83 18.89 -5.31
CA HIS A 4 -1.01 17.95 -6.05
C HIS A 4 0.06 17.38 -5.15
N GLN A 5 0.06 16.06 -5.06
CA GLN A 5 1.15 15.36 -4.42
C GLN A 5 2.07 14.83 -5.50
N THR A 6 3.35 15.11 -5.34
CA THR A 6 4.35 14.53 -6.23
C THR A 6 4.42 13.03 -5.96
N THR A 7 4.27 12.22 -7.00
CA THR A 7 4.46 10.79 -6.86
C THR A 7 5.95 10.48 -6.86
N ILE A 8 6.35 9.59 -6.00
CA ILE A 8 7.74 9.18 -5.85
C ILE A 8 7.85 7.73 -6.29
N PRO A 9 8.56 7.43 -7.38
CA PRO A 9 8.75 6.04 -7.77
C PRO A 9 9.65 5.32 -6.78
N ILE A 10 9.24 4.16 -6.36
CA ILE A 10 9.99 3.36 -5.40
C ILE A 10 10.34 2.03 -6.10
N PRO A 11 11.54 1.95 -6.70
CA PRO A 11 11.95 0.71 -7.35
C PRO A 11 12.20 -0.36 -6.29
N LEU A 12 11.67 -1.54 -6.51
CA LEU A 12 11.78 -2.62 -5.56
C LEU A 12 12.00 -3.92 -6.35
N SER A 13 13.12 -4.54 -6.11
CA SER A 13 13.45 -5.83 -6.73
C SER A 13 13.49 -6.88 -5.63
N LEU A 14 12.67 -7.91 -5.77
CA LEU A 14 12.54 -8.95 -4.77
C LEU A 14 12.77 -10.32 -5.38
N PRO A 15 13.41 -11.23 -4.64
CA PRO A 15 13.38 -12.65 -5.03
C PRO A 15 11.93 -13.11 -5.17
N ARG A 16 11.73 -14.16 -5.98
CA ARG A 16 10.38 -14.62 -6.27
C ARG A 16 9.59 -15.01 -5.02
N ASP A 17 10.23 -15.68 -4.09
CA ASP A 17 9.53 -16.10 -2.86
C ASP A 17 9.11 -14.90 -2.02
N GLU A 18 9.94 -13.86 -1.96
CA GLU A 18 9.59 -12.64 -1.21
C GLU A 18 8.48 -11.88 -1.91
N ALA A 19 8.49 -11.82 -3.23
CA ALA A 19 7.42 -11.18 -3.99
C ALA A 19 6.10 -11.91 -3.77
N THR A 20 6.13 -13.24 -3.75
CA THR A 20 4.96 -14.06 -3.47
C THR A 20 4.43 -13.80 -2.05
N ALA A 21 5.34 -13.79 -1.09
CA ALA A 21 4.97 -13.57 0.31
C ALA A 21 4.38 -12.18 0.50
N LEU A 22 4.96 -11.16 -0.15
CA LEU A 22 4.46 -9.80 -0.06
C LEU A 22 3.06 -9.69 -0.67
N SER A 23 2.82 -10.38 -1.78
CA SER A 23 1.51 -10.43 -2.41
C SER A 23 0.47 -11.02 -1.46
N GLU A 24 0.82 -12.11 -0.78
CA GLU A 24 -0.08 -12.74 0.19
C GLU A 24 -0.32 -11.85 1.40
N LEU A 25 0.72 -11.17 1.87
CA LEU A 25 0.59 -10.23 2.99
C LEU A 25 -0.34 -9.08 2.60
N ALA A 26 -0.13 -8.50 1.43
CA ALA A 26 -0.94 -7.39 0.94
C ALA A 26 -2.41 -7.80 0.80
N LYS A 27 -2.67 -9.05 0.40
CA LYS A 27 -4.03 -9.58 0.29
C LYS A 27 -4.71 -9.69 1.65
N ARG A 28 -3.96 -10.08 2.67
CA ARG A 28 -4.53 -10.38 3.99
C ARG A 28 -4.72 -9.15 4.87
N VAL A 29 -4.03 -8.07 4.59
CA VAL A 29 -4.17 -6.83 5.34
C VAL A 29 -5.46 -6.15 4.91
N GLY A 30 -6.39 -5.96 5.85
CA GLY A 30 -7.64 -5.27 5.60
C GLY A 30 -7.62 -3.86 6.14
N TYR A 31 -8.70 -3.13 5.91
CA TYR A 31 -8.81 -1.76 6.41
C TYR A 31 -8.70 -1.71 7.94
N ASP A 32 -9.30 -2.69 8.62
CA ASP A 32 -9.24 -2.77 10.08
C ASP A 32 -7.81 -2.88 10.60
N ASP A 33 -6.96 -3.59 9.85
CA ASP A 33 -5.55 -3.69 10.21
C ASP A 33 -4.86 -2.34 10.08
N CYS A 34 -5.21 -1.58 9.04
CA CYS A 34 -4.66 -0.24 8.84
C CYS A 34 -5.07 0.67 9.99
N VAL A 35 -6.33 0.59 10.43
CA VAL A 35 -6.81 1.37 11.56
C VAL A 35 -6.04 1.01 12.82
N ARG A 36 -5.89 -0.29 13.08
CA ARG A 36 -5.22 -0.78 14.28
C ARG A 36 -3.74 -0.38 14.33
N LEU A 37 -3.09 -0.38 13.16
CA LEU A 37 -1.65 -0.13 13.07
C LEU A 37 -1.30 1.33 12.87
N SER A 38 -2.30 2.18 12.59
CA SER A 38 -2.04 3.60 12.36
C SER A 38 -1.95 4.36 13.66
N SER A 39 -1.30 5.53 13.58
CA SER A 39 -1.32 6.51 14.65
C SER A 39 -2.44 7.51 14.36
N ARG A 40 -2.55 8.55 15.19
CA ARG A 40 -3.51 9.63 14.97
C ARG A 40 -2.99 10.69 14.01
N PHE A 41 -1.92 10.38 13.34
CA PHE A 41 -1.30 11.31 12.41
C PHE A 41 -2.24 11.65 11.26
N VAL A 42 -2.30 12.93 10.91
CA VAL A 42 -3.07 13.42 9.76
C VAL A 42 -2.09 14.11 8.82
N PHE A 43 -2.09 13.69 7.58
CA PHE A 43 -1.21 14.28 6.58
C PHE A 43 -1.67 15.68 6.21
N TYR A 44 -0.78 16.48 5.64
CA TYR A 44 -1.10 17.84 5.25
C TYR A 44 -2.26 17.92 4.23
N THR A 45 -2.53 16.81 3.56
CA THR A 45 -3.67 16.70 2.63
C THR A 45 -4.99 16.57 3.37
N GLY A 46 -4.98 16.44 4.69
CA GLY A 46 -6.18 16.23 5.49
C GLY A 46 -6.59 14.78 5.65
N ARG A 47 -5.83 13.85 5.08
CA ARG A 47 -6.16 12.43 5.15
C ARG A 47 -5.54 11.80 6.39
N SER A 48 -6.29 10.90 7.03
CA SER A 48 -5.78 10.16 8.17
C SER A 48 -4.75 9.14 7.72
N GLU A 49 -3.86 8.75 8.64
CA GLU A 49 -2.82 7.78 8.32
C GLU A 49 -3.41 6.45 7.87
N CYS A 50 -4.49 5.98 8.50
CA CYS A 50 -5.08 4.70 8.10
C CYS A 50 -5.64 4.75 6.68
N ASP A 51 -6.21 5.87 6.26
CA ASP A 51 -6.72 6.01 4.89
C ASP A 51 -5.58 6.03 3.89
N VAL A 52 -4.48 6.70 4.22
CA VAL A 52 -3.31 6.76 3.35
C VAL A 52 -2.65 5.38 3.25
N MET A 53 -2.54 4.68 4.38
CA MET A 53 -2.03 3.31 4.40
C MET A 53 -2.86 2.40 3.49
N TRP A 54 -4.16 2.50 3.59
CA TRP A 54 -5.08 1.68 2.80
C TRP A 54 -4.92 1.97 1.31
N SER A 55 -4.83 3.24 0.97
CA SER A 55 -4.61 3.68 -0.41
C SER A 55 -3.29 3.17 -0.96
N ALA A 56 -2.21 3.28 -0.17
CA ALA A 56 -0.89 2.81 -0.57
C ALA A 56 -0.88 1.29 -0.76
N LEU A 57 -1.61 0.57 0.09
CA LEU A 57 -1.71 -0.88 -0.01
C LEU A 57 -2.36 -1.30 -1.33
N HIS A 58 -3.38 -0.56 -1.77
CA HIS A 58 -4.01 -0.82 -3.06
C HIS A 58 -3.04 -0.62 -4.22
N MET A 59 -2.21 0.42 -4.16
CA MET A 59 -1.19 0.66 -5.17
C MET A 59 -0.17 -0.48 -5.20
N LEU A 60 0.22 -0.97 -4.02
CA LEU A 60 1.15 -2.08 -3.92
C LEU A 60 0.55 -3.35 -4.54
N ARG A 61 -0.70 -3.63 -4.26
CA ARG A 61 -1.40 -4.78 -4.83
C ARG A 61 -1.42 -4.72 -6.35
N ALA A 62 -1.71 -3.55 -6.89
CA ALA A 62 -1.76 -3.36 -8.33
C ALA A 62 -0.38 -3.58 -8.97
N ALA A 63 0.67 -3.07 -8.34
CA ALA A 63 2.03 -3.23 -8.85
C ALA A 63 2.45 -4.70 -8.84
N LEU A 64 2.12 -5.41 -7.76
CA LEU A 64 2.43 -6.84 -7.65
C LEU A 64 1.66 -7.65 -8.70
N ALA A 65 0.39 -7.31 -8.92
CA ALA A 65 -0.42 -7.99 -9.92
C ALA A 65 0.15 -7.79 -11.33
N GLU A 66 0.60 -6.58 -11.65
CA GLU A 66 1.22 -6.29 -12.94
C GLU A 66 2.50 -7.08 -13.13
N ALA A 67 3.22 -7.34 -12.06
CA ALA A 67 4.46 -8.14 -12.11
C ALA A 67 4.18 -9.65 -12.13
N GLY A 68 2.91 -10.05 -12.10
CA GLY A 68 2.52 -11.46 -12.15
C GLY A 68 2.32 -12.11 -10.80
N PHE A 69 2.23 -11.31 -9.74
CA PHE A 69 2.07 -11.82 -8.36
C PHE A 69 0.72 -11.45 -7.78
N ALA A 70 -0.34 -11.62 -8.57
CA ALA A 70 -1.69 -11.39 -8.08
C ALA A 70 -2.02 -12.37 -6.95
N PRO A 71 -2.75 -11.94 -5.92
CA PRO A 71 -3.16 -12.84 -4.84
C PRO A 71 -4.08 -13.93 -5.36
N ARG A 72 -3.97 -15.09 -4.77
CA ARG A 72 -4.83 -16.23 -5.10
C ARG A 72 -6.08 -16.22 -4.24
#